data_2e2f114e7d2f59b4c83d9b1eba323a52
#
_entry.id   2e2f114e7d2f59b4c83d9b1eba323a52
#
_cell.length_a   1.000
_cell.length_b   1.000
_cell.length_c   1.000
_cell.angle_alpha   90.00
_cell.angle_beta   90.00
_cell.angle_gamma   90.00
#
_symmetry.space_group_name_H-M   'P 1'
#
loop_
_entity.id
_entity.type
_entity.pdbx_description
1 polymer ?
#
loop_
_entity_poly.entity_id
_entity_poly.type
_entity_poly.pdbx_seq_one_letter_code
_entity_poly.pdbx_strand_id
1 'polypeptide(L)'
;ARGIDVQALSVNAFWWYEGDRDLASRIVEIQDRGLAQWCARYPDRFVALTSPALQFPELAAAQLEHAVTELGARGASIGGHVHFAPPTSEKYDPFWAKAEALDVPVFMHPNNSLNIVRANGLAGRGGLGNIIGNPLETTVFLTHMIFDGTLDRFPNLQLVAAHGGGYLPSYLGRSDVACTIRRAEDCANQRDVREYFTDQIFVDSMVFSDEGLRHLVAETSPSQVVYGSDIPYNWPDTIDIIADSPHLSAADKRAILGGNLVRMLAINA
;
A
#
# COMPACT_ATOMS: atom_id res chain seq x y z
N ALA A 1 -11.25 -19.78 13.00
CA ALA A 1 -11.37 -18.33 12.86
C ALA A 1 -10.06 -17.71 13.33
N ARG A 2 -9.46 -16.84 12.53
CA ARG A 2 -8.15 -16.17 12.84
C ARG A 2 -8.30 -14.95 13.76
N GLY A 3 -9.48 -14.69 14.36
CA GLY A 3 -9.71 -13.51 15.19
C GLY A 3 -9.85 -12.19 14.42
N ILE A 4 -10.06 -12.25 13.09
CA ILE A 4 -10.25 -11.06 12.26
C ILE A 4 -11.74 -10.73 12.21
N ASP A 5 -12.11 -9.54 12.64
CA ASP A 5 -13.50 -9.08 12.65
C ASP A 5 -13.93 -8.55 11.29
N VAL A 6 -13.16 -7.65 10.70
CA VAL A 6 -13.42 -7.06 9.38
C VAL A 6 -12.20 -7.19 8.47
N GLN A 7 -12.43 -7.51 7.20
CA GLN A 7 -11.37 -7.57 6.18
C GLN A 7 -11.61 -6.51 5.08
N ALA A 8 -10.56 -5.79 4.71
CA ALA A 8 -10.54 -4.99 3.49
C ALA A 8 -10.19 -5.91 2.31
N LEU A 9 -11.12 -6.00 1.37
CA LEU A 9 -10.99 -6.86 0.19
C LEU A 9 -10.53 -6.06 -1.03
N SER A 10 -9.54 -6.57 -1.73
CA SER A 10 -9.11 -6.07 -3.03
C SER A 10 -8.93 -7.22 -4.01
N VAL A 11 -8.94 -6.93 -5.31
CA VAL A 11 -8.57 -7.89 -6.35
C VAL A 11 -7.06 -7.79 -6.56
N ASN A 12 -6.32 -8.24 -5.54
CA ASN A 12 -4.88 -8.11 -5.48
C ASN A 12 -4.16 -9.00 -6.49
N ALA A 13 -2.99 -8.53 -6.97
CA ALA A 13 -2.14 -9.15 -8.00
C ALA A 13 -2.80 -9.29 -9.39
N PHE A 14 -3.99 -8.73 -9.60
CA PHE A 14 -4.70 -8.78 -10.88
C PHE A 14 -5.08 -7.37 -11.37
N TRP A 15 -4.08 -6.49 -11.42
CA TRP A 15 -4.22 -5.20 -12.10
C TRP A 15 -3.97 -5.41 -13.58
N TRP A 16 -5.00 -5.28 -14.38
CA TRP A 16 -4.97 -5.56 -15.82
C TRP A 16 -4.37 -4.41 -16.62
N TYR A 17 -3.17 -3.98 -16.24
CA TYR A 17 -2.49 -2.82 -16.83
C TYR A 17 -2.09 -3.02 -18.29
N GLU A 18 -2.05 -4.25 -18.80
CA GLU A 18 -1.84 -4.57 -20.22
C GLU A 18 -3.14 -4.49 -21.05
N GLY A 19 -4.29 -4.37 -20.43
CA GLY A 19 -5.58 -4.24 -21.11
C GLY A 19 -5.73 -2.89 -21.82
N ASP A 20 -6.40 -2.88 -22.96
CA ASP A 20 -6.87 -1.65 -23.57
C ASP A 20 -7.92 -0.96 -22.69
N ARG A 21 -8.29 0.27 -23.05
CA ARG A 21 -9.18 1.11 -22.25
C ARG A 21 -10.54 0.48 -22.01
N ASP A 22 -11.14 -0.12 -23.06
CA ASP A 22 -12.49 -0.71 -22.98
C ASP A 22 -12.48 -1.99 -22.14
N LEU A 23 -11.49 -2.86 -22.37
CA LEU A 23 -11.31 -4.08 -21.59
C LEU A 23 -11.03 -3.76 -20.11
N ALA A 24 -10.09 -2.87 -19.83
CA ALA A 24 -9.74 -2.47 -18.47
C ALA A 24 -10.94 -1.84 -17.75
N SER A 25 -11.70 -0.96 -18.42
CA SER A 25 -12.91 -0.37 -17.87
C SER A 25 -13.93 -1.42 -17.45
N ARG A 26 -14.21 -2.40 -18.34
CA ARG A 26 -15.17 -3.48 -18.08
C ARG A 26 -14.74 -4.41 -16.95
N ILE A 27 -13.44 -4.74 -16.90
CA ILE A 27 -12.89 -5.59 -15.83
C ILE A 27 -13.08 -4.91 -14.47
N VAL A 28 -12.67 -3.65 -14.34
CA VAL A 28 -12.78 -2.89 -13.08
C VAL A 28 -14.25 -2.78 -12.66
N GLU A 29 -15.16 -2.48 -13.58
CA GLU A 29 -16.60 -2.43 -13.27
C GLU A 29 -17.13 -3.76 -12.72
N ILE A 30 -16.74 -4.89 -13.31
CA ILE A 30 -17.17 -6.23 -12.86
C ILE A 30 -16.60 -6.51 -11.46
N GLN A 31 -15.33 -6.21 -11.23
CA GLN A 31 -14.64 -6.40 -9.96
C GLN A 31 -15.30 -5.57 -8.85
N ASP A 32 -15.48 -4.28 -9.08
CA ASP A 32 -16.02 -3.36 -8.08
C ASP A 32 -17.48 -3.69 -7.72
N ARG A 33 -18.33 -4.03 -8.71
CA ARG A 33 -19.68 -4.50 -8.45
C ARG A 33 -19.72 -5.82 -7.68
N GLY A 34 -18.80 -6.74 -7.99
CA GLY A 34 -18.66 -8.00 -7.26
C GLY A 34 -18.26 -7.78 -5.80
N LEU A 35 -17.28 -6.92 -5.53
CA LEU A 35 -16.86 -6.55 -4.18
C LEU A 35 -17.98 -5.83 -3.42
N ALA A 36 -18.68 -4.89 -4.05
CA ALA A 36 -19.82 -4.19 -3.46
C ALA A 36 -20.95 -5.15 -3.05
N GLN A 37 -21.25 -6.16 -3.89
CA GLN A 37 -22.25 -7.20 -3.55
C GLN A 37 -21.82 -8.03 -2.34
N TRP A 38 -20.53 -8.38 -2.24
CA TRP A 38 -20.01 -9.10 -1.08
C TRP A 38 -20.11 -8.26 0.20
N CYS A 39 -19.69 -7.00 0.15
CA CYS A 39 -19.78 -6.07 1.29
C CYS A 39 -21.25 -5.86 1.71
N ALA A 40 -22.17 -5.69 0.76
CA ALA A 40 -23.61 -5.56 1.05
C ALA A 40 -24.20 -6.82 1.70
N ARG A 41 -23.71 -8.01 1.33
CA ARG A 41 -24.15 -9.29 1.92
C ARG A 41 -23.61 -9.53 3.33
N TYR A 42 -22.42 -9.00 3.62
CA TYR A 42 -21.74 -9.19 4.90
C TYR A 42 -21.13 -7.86 5.41
N PRO A 43 -21.99 -6.86 5.71
CA PRO A 43 -21.53 -5.49 5.98
C PRO A 43 -20.67 -5.36 7.23
N ASP A 44 -20.85 -6.28 8.21
CA ASP A 44 -20.06 -6.32 9.44
C ASP A 44 -18.73 -7.08 9.29
N ARG A 45 -18.42 -7.59 8.08
CA ARG A 45 -17.26 -8.46 7.83
C ARG A 45 -16.32 -7.95 6.76
N PHE A 46 -16.82 -7.16 5.81
CA PHE A 46 -16.03 -6.76 4.66
C PHE A 46 -16.22 -5.30 4.30
N VAL A 47 -15.11 -4.68 3.91
CA VAL A 47 -15.07 -3.42 3.16
C VAL A 47 -14.29 -3.65 1.88
N ALA A 48 -14.53 -2.86 0.83
CA ALA A 48 -13.92 -3.03 -0.48
C ALA A 48 -12.89 -1.93 -0.79
N LEU A 49 -11.85 -2.32 -1.53
CA LEU A 49 -10.91 -1.42 -2.20
C LEU A 49 -11.04 -1.65 -3.71
N THR A 50 -11.24 -0.61 -4.50
CA THR A 50 -11.23 -0.71 -5.97
C THR A 50 -9.82 -0.98 -6.50
N SER A 51 -9.72 -1.63 -7.65
CA SER A 51 -8.44 -1.85 -8.35
C SER A 51 -8.46 -1.15 -9.71
N PRO A 52 -8.28 0.19 -9.75
CA PRO A 52 -8.52 1.02 -10.92
C PRO A 52 -7.51 0.79 -12.04
N ALA A 53 -7.91 1.10 -13.27
CA ALA A 53 -7.10 0.97 -14.48
C ALA A 53 -6.05 2.09 -14.57
N LEU A 54 -5.03 2.03 -13.73
CA LEU A 54 -4.05 3.11 -13.55
C LEU A 54 -3.21 3.42 -14.80
N GLN A 55 -3.15 2.53 -15.79
CA GLN A 55 -2.56 2.82 -17.11
C GLN A 55 -3.30 3.95 -17.87
N PHE A 56 -4.54 4.28 -17.44
CA PHE A 56 -5.37 5.39 -17.93
C PHE A 56 -5.76 6.29 -16.74
N PRO A 57 -4.91 7.22 -16.30
CA PRO A 57 -5.06 7.91 -15.02
C PRO A 57 -6.38 8.67 -14.83
N GLU A 58 -6.92 9.30 -15.88
CA GLU A 58 -8.22 9.97 -15.83
C GLU A 58 -9.37 8.98 -15.68
N LEU A 59 -9.27 7.82 -16.33
CA LEU A 59 -10.23 6.73 -16.14
C LEU A 59 -10.14 6.17 -14.72
N ALA A 60 -8.92 5.95 -14.23
CA ALA A 60 -8.67 5.48 -12.88
C ALA A 60 -9.24 6.43 -11.82
N ALA A 61 -9.10 7.74 -12.01
CA ALA A 61 -9.71 8.75 -11.15
C ALA A 61 -11.24 8.65 -11.14
N ALA A 62 -11.86 8.52 -12.32
CA ALA A 62 -13.31 8.36 -12.44
C ALA A 62 -13.80 7.03 -11.83
N GLN A 63 -13.06 5.94 -12.00
CA GLN A 63 -13.36 4.64 -11.39
C GLN A 63 -13.27 4.70 -9.88
N LEU A 64 -12.22 5.35 -9.32
CA LEU A 64 -12.10 5.55 -7.88
C LEU A 64 -13.29 6.34 -7.32
N GLU A 65 -13.65 7.46 -7.96
CA GLU A 65 -14.80 8.26 -7.55
C GLU A 65 -16.09 7.45 -7.55
N HIS A 66 -16.40 6.76 -8.65
CA HIS A 66 -17.57 5.91 -8.74
C HIS A 66 -17.59 4.78 -7.69
N ALA A 67 -16.46 4.11 -7.49
CA ALA A 67 -16.36 3.03 -6.51
C ALA A 67 -16.61 3.54 -5.08
N VAL A 68 -16.08 4.71 -4.74
CA VAL A 68 -16.25 5.29 -3.40
C VAL A 68 -17.66 5.85 -3.20
N THR A 69 -18.16 6.66 -4.14
CA THR A 69 -19.42 7.39 -3.95
C THR A 69 -20.67 6.55 -4.22
N GLU A 70 -20.60 5.60 -5.16
CA GLU A 70 -21.76 4.82 -5.60
C GLU A 70 -21.73 3.36 -5.11
N LEU A 71 -20.54 2.78 -4.93
CA LEU A 71 -20.40 1.36 -4.58
C LEU A 71 -19.88 1.13 -3.14
N GLY A 72 -19.56 2.20 -2.41
CA GLY A 72 -19.16 2.14 -1.01
C GLY A 72 -17.74 1.60 -0.76
N ALA A 73 -16.86 1.63 -1.77
CA ALA A 73 -15.44 1.31 -1.59
C ALA A 73 -14.79 2.30 -0.62
N ARG A 74 -13.79 1.84 0.14
CA ARG A 74 -13.10 2.61 1.17
C ARG A 74 -11.70 3.05 0.78
N GLY A 75 -11.31 2.87 -0.48
CA GLY A 75 -10.01 3.22 -1.02
C GLY A 75 -9.71 2.47 -2.30
N ALA A 76 -8.45 2.53 -2.70
CA ALA A 76 -7.94 1.81 -3.87
C ALA A 76 -6.84 0.81 -3.51
N SER A 77 -6.63 -0.17 -4.38
CA SER A 77 -5.49 -1.08 -4.37
C SER A 77 -4.79 -0.99 -5.72
N ILE A 78 -3.49 -0.76 -5.73
CA ILE A 78 -2.67 -0.61 -6.94
C ILE A 78 -1.41 -1.47 -6.91
N GLY A 79 -0.84 -1.76 -8.07
CA GLY A 79 0.51 -2.33 -8.20
C GLY A 79 1.61 -1.30 -7.99
N GLY A 80 2.84 -1.76 -7.73
CA GLY A 80 4.00 -0.88 -7.54
C GLY A 80 4.50 -0.20 -8.82
N HIS A 81 4.02 -0.63 -9.98
CA HIS A 81 4.36 -0.03 -11.27
C HIS A 81 3.23 -0.21 -12.29
N VAL A 82 3.22 0.66 -13.30
CA VAL A 82 2.39 0.55 -14.51
C VAL A 82 3.33 0.46 -15.70
N HIS A 83 3.26 -0.62 -16.49
CA HIS A 83 4.19 -0.88 -17.61
C HIS A 83 5.65 -0.68 -17.19
N PHE A 84 6.04 -1.29 -16.06
CA PHE A 84 7.40 -1.26 -15.51
C PHE A 84 7.92 0.11 -15.05
N ALA A 85 7.09 1.13 -14.93
CA ALA A 85 7.45 2.42 -14.38
C ALA A 85 6.60 2.75 -13.15
N PRO A 86 7.17 3.33 -12.06
CA PRO A 86 6.40 3.82 -10.93
C PRO A 86 5.40 4.90 -11.38
N PRO A 87 4.19 4.94 -10.79
CA PRO A 87 3.15 5.89 -11.20
C PRO A 87 3.34 7.27 -10.54
N THR A 88 4.50 7.91 -10.72
CA THR A 88 4.88 9.16 -10.04
C THR A 88 4.96 10.38 -10.95
N SER A 89 4.98 10.18 -12.28
CA SER A 89 4.97 11.31 -13.22
C SER A 89 3.63 12.05 -13.19
N GLU A 90 3.62 13.33 -13.54
CA GLU A 90 2.45 14.21 -13.54
C GLU A 90 1.23 13.66 -14.31
N LYS A 91 1.44 12.75 -15.26
CA LYS A 91 0.32 12.09 -15.94
C LYS A 91 -0.59 11.29 -14.99
N TYR A 92 -0.09 10.88 -13.83
CA TYR A 92 -0.86 10.16 -12.80
C TYR A 92 -1.52 11.09 -11.78
N ASP A 93 -1.23 12.40 -11.82
CA ASP A 93 -1.78 13.38 -10.90
C ASP A 93 -3.31 13.38 -10.84
N PRO A 94 -4.07 13.14 -11.95
CA PRO A 94 -5.53 13.03 -11.85
C PRO A 94 -6.01 11.95 -10.88
N PHE A 95 -5.32 10.81 -10.81
CA PHE A 95 -5.65 9.73 -9.88
C PHE A 95 -5.27 10.09 -8.43
N TRP A 96 -4.06 10.62 -8.22
CA TRP A 96 -3.59 11.00 -6.89
C TRP A 96 -4.42 12.14 -6.29
N ALA A 97 -4.73 13.16 -7.09
CA ALA A 97 -5.61 14.25 -6.69
C ALA A 97 -7.03 13.76 -6.32
N LYS A 98 -7.55 12.76 -7.04
CA LYS A 98 -8.86 12.19 -6.73
C LYS A 98 -8.83 11.40 -5.42
N ALA A 99 -7.80 10.60 -5.17
CA ALA A 99 -7.65 9.88 -3.91
C ALA A 99 -7.55 10.83 -2.71
N GLU A 100 -6.74 11.89 -2.83
CA GLU A 100 -6.64 12.92 -1.82
C GLU A 100 -7.98 13.66 -1.60
N ALA A 101 -8.65 14.08 -2.67
CA ALA A 101 -9.92 14.82 -2.59
C ALA A 101 -11.07 14.01 -1.97
N LEU A 102 -11.05 12.68 -2.14
CA LEU A 102 -12.01 11.76 -1.52
C LEU A 102 -11.62 11.34 -0.10
N ASP A 103 -10.44 11.76 0.36
CA ASP A 103 -9.86 11.36 1.67
C ASP A 103 -9.86 9.85 1.87
N VAL A 104 -9.41 9.10 0.86
CA VAL A 104 -9.34 7.65 0.90
C VAL A 104 -7.94 7.13 0.70
N PRO A 105 -7.53 6.07 1.41
CA PRO A 105 -6.20 5.49 1.30
C PRO A 105 -6.01 4.73 -0.02
N VAL A 106 -4.75 4.70 -0.48
CA VAL A 106 -4.31 3.87 -1.60
C VAL A 106 -3.36 2.79 -1.08
N PHE A 107 -3.79 1.55 -1.18
CA PHE A 107 -3.00 0.37 -0.82
C PHE A 107 -2.13 -0.04 -2.01
N MET A 108 -0.84 -0.13 -1.79
CA MET A 108 0.11 -0.64 -2.76
C MET A 108 0.52 -2.05 -2.39
N HIS A 109 0.39 -2.97 -3.34
CA HIS A 109 0.95 -4.31 -3.23
C HIS A 109 1.83 -4.60 -4.45
N PRO A 110 2.98 -5.30 -4.29
CA PRO A 110 3.86 -5.64 -5.41
C PRO A 110 3.12 -6.44 -6.50
N ASN A 111 3.41 -6.08 -7.73
CA ASN A 111 2.87 -6.73 -8.91
C ASN A 111 3.91 -7.69 -9.53
N ASN A 112 5.13 -7.19 -9.76
CA ASN A 112 6.20 -7.97 -10.38
C ASN A 112 7.53 -7.20 -10.33
N SER A 113 8.54 -7.76 -9.70
CA SER A 113 9.88 -7.14 -9.61
C SER A 113 10.78 -7.39 -10.82
N LEU A 114 10.32 -8.05 -11.89
CA LEU A 114 11.16 -8.40 -13.05
C LEU A 114 11.72 -7.20 -13.79
N ASN A 115 11.08 -6.04 -13.69
CA ASN A 115 11.57 -4.78 -14.26
C ASN A 115 12.74 -4.16 -13.48
N ILE A 116 12.94 -4.57 -12.22
CA ILE A 116 13.95 -4.03 -11.31
C ILE A 116 15.20 -4.91 -11.32
N VAL A 117 15.03 -6.20 -11.53
CA VAL A 117 16.08 -7.20 -11.43
C VAL A 117 16.35 -7.82 -12.80
N ARG A 118 17.62 -8.08 -13.12
CA ARG A 118 18.00 -8.77 -14.35
C ARG A 118 17.33 -10.15 -14.44
N ALA A 119 17.06 -10.60 -15.64
CA ALA A 119 16.54 -11.95 -15.90
C ALA A 119 17.35 -12.98 -15.11
N ASN A 120 16.67 -13.88 -14.44
CA ASN A 120 17.24 -14.90 -13.54
C ASN A 120 17.95 -14.39 -12.27
N GLY A 121 18.02 -13.10 -12.00
CA GLY A 121 18.63 -12.55 -10.77
C GLY A 121 17.97 -13.04 -9.47
N LEU A 122 16.67 -13.36 -9.54
CA LEU A 122 15.89 -13.92 -8.42
C LEU A 122 15.50 -15.39 -8.68
N ALA A 123 16.12 -16.05 -9.66
CA ALA A 123 15.90 -17.48 -9.89
C ALA A 123 16.61 -18.34 -8.82
N GLY A 124 16.17 -19.59 -8.69
CA GLY A 124 16.77 -20.55 -7.78
C GLY A 124 15.88 -20.93 -6.59
N ARG A 125 16.50 -21.41 -5.52
CA ARG A 125 15.80 -21.93 -4.34
C ARG A 125 15.31 -20.79 -3.44
N GLY A 126 14.30 -21.10 -2.60
CA GLY A 126 13.83 -20.18 -1.55
C GLY A 126 12.74 -19.20 -2.00
N GLY A 127 12.33 -19.21 -3.28
CA GLY A 127 11.27 -18.31 -3.73
C GLY A 127 11.71 -16.82 -3.73
N LEU A 128 12.92 -16.53 -4.20
CA LEU A 128 13.54 -15.20 -4.13
C LEU A 128 12.69 -14.10 -4.78
N GLY A 129 11.89 -14.43 -5.80
CA GLY A 129 10.96 -13.49 -6.41
C GLY A 129 9.94 -12.95 -5.39
N ASN A 130 9.50 -13.80 -4.46
CA ASN A 130 8.61 -13.42 -3.38
C ASN A 130 9.36 -12.75 -2.22
N ILE A 131 10.32 -13.46 -1.59
CA ILE A 131 10.94 -12.99 -0.34
C ILE A 131 11.89 -11.80 -0.51
N ILE A 132 12.41 -11.58 -1.72
CA ILE A 132 13.28 -10.45 -2.05
C ILE A 132 12.60 -9.50 -3.03
N GLY A 133 12.02 -10.05 -4.10
CA GLY A 133 11.49 -9.26 -5.21
C GLY A 133 10.28 -8.39 -4.80
N ASN A 134 9.32 -8.95 -4.09
CA ASN A 134 8.13 -8.20 -3.67
C ASN A 134 8.48 -7.04 -2.70
N PRO A 135 9.26 -7.25 -1.61
CA PRO A 135 9.70 -6.14 -0.77
C PRO A 135 10.58 -5.12 -1.50
N LEU A 136 11.38 -5.56 -2.50
CA LEU A 136 12.16 -4.65 -3.32
C LEU A 136 11.26 -3.73 -4.17
N GLU A 137 10.22 -4.26 -4.79
CA GLU A 137 9.26 -3.46 -5.56
C GLU A 137 8.56 -2.42 -4.67
N THR A 138 8.11 -2.83 -3.47
CA THR A 138 7.54 -1.90 -2.48
C THR A 138 8.52 -0.79 -2.13
N THR A 139 9.78 -1.13 -1.90
CA THR A 139 10.84 -0.16 -1.61
C THR A 139 11.02 0.85 -2.75
N VAL A 140 11.12 0.35 -3.99
CA VAL A 140 11.31 1.20 -5.18
C VAL A 140 10.11 2.12 -5.38
N PHE A 141 8.88 1.60 -5.25
CA PHE A 141 7.66 2.39 -5.35
C PHE A 141 7.65 3.55 -4.34
N LEU A 142 7.83 3.25 -3.05
CA LEU A 142 7.83 4.27 -2.00
C LEU A 142 8.94 5.30 -2.19
N THR A 143 10.12 4.85 -2.59
CA THR A 143 11.26 5.73 -2.86
C THR A 143 10.93 6.72 -3.99
N HIS A 144 10.30 6.26 -5.06
CA HIS A 144 9.85 7.14 -6.14
C HIS A 144 8.71 8.07 -5.70
N MET A 145 7.73 7.60 -4.95
CA MET A 145 6.65 8.47 -4.44
C MET A 145 7.22 9.66 -3.64
N ILE A 146 8.31 9.44 -2.89
CA ILE A 146 9.00 10.48 -2.12
C ILE A 146 9.88 11.33 -3.03
N PHE A 147 10.89 10.74 -3.67
CA PHE A 147 11.95 11.50 -4.37
C PHE A 147 11.48 12.18 -5.65
N ASP A 148 10.42 11.68 -6.30
CA ASP A 148 9.78 12.36 -7.44
C ASP A 148 8.77 13.45 -6.97
N GLY A 149 8.66 13.69 -5.66
CA GLY A 149 7.84 14.73 -5.05
C GLY A 149 6.33 14.51 -5.15
N THR A 150 5.88 13.28 -5.41
CA THR A 150 4.43 12.98 -5.51
C THR A 150 3.73 13.25 -4.18
N LEU A 151 4.33 12.84 -3.06
CA LEU A 151 3.75 13.06 -1.73
C LEU A 151 3.73 14.54 -1.31
N ASP A 152 4.61 15.37 -1.86
CA ASP A 152 4.57 16.82 -1.65
C ASP A 152 3.52 17.51 -2.53
N ARG A 153 3.25 17.01 -3.74
CA ARG A 153 2.15 17.48 -4.58
C ARG A 153 0.77 17.17 -3.99
N PHE A 154 0.68 16.06 -3.24
CA PHE A 154 -0.55 15.59 -2.60
C PHE A 154 -0.32 15.37 -1.09
N PRO A 155 -0.27 16.46 -0.29
CA PRO A 155 0.17 16.39 1.12
C PRO A 155 -0.78 15.67 2.07
N ASN A 156 -2.03 15.43 1.67
CA ASN A 156 -3.00 14.66 2.48
C ASN A 156 -3.21 13.23 1.94
N LEU A 157 -2.47 12.82 0.90
CA LEU A 157 -2.55 11.48 0.37
C LEU A 157 -2.08 10.44 1.40
N GLN A 158 -2.84 9.38 1.59
CA GLN A 158 -2.50 8.27 2.47
C GLN A 158 -2.13 7.04 1.64
N LEU A 159 -0.92 6.54 1.82
CA LEU A 159 -0.43 5.30 1.19
C LEU A 159 -0.30 4.20 2.24
N VAL A 160 -0.76 3.00 1.91
CA VAL A 160 -0.51 1.80 2.71
C VAL A 160 0.35 0.85 1.90
N ALA A 161 1.57 0.59 2.37
CA ALA A 161 2.54 -0.24 1.66
C ALA A 161 2.63 -1.64 2.27
N ALA A 162 2.57 -2.65 1.43
CA ALA A 162 2.67 -4.05 1.82
C ALA A 162 4.08 -4.43 2.33
N HIS A 163 4.14 -5.54 3.07
CA HIS A 163 5.37 -6.20 3.53
C HIS A 163 6.27 -5.28 4.39
N GLY A 164 5.65 -4.60 5.37
CA GLY A 164 6.36 -3.70 6.27
C GLY A 164 7.00 -2.49 5.56
N GLY A 165 6.48 -2.09 4.39
CA GLY A 165 7.10 -1.03 3.57
C GLY A 165 8.37 -1.49 2.84
N GLY A 166 8.55 -2.81 2.67
CA GLY A 166 9.71 -3.40 2.04
C GLY A 166 10.99 -3.21 2.87
N TYR A 167 12.05 -2.77 2.23
CA TYR A 167 13.33 -2.48 2.90
C TYR A 167 13.46 -1.01 3.34
N LEU A 168 12.56 -0.12 2.90
CA LEU A 168 12.72 1.32 3.10
C LEU A 168 12.77 1.73 4.58
N PRO A 169 11.94 1.19 5.51
CA PRO A 169 12.06 1.53 6.92
C PRO A 169 13.43 1.27 7.52
N SER A 170 14.12 0.20 7.07
CA SER A 170 15.51 -0.09 7.51
C SER A 170 16.58 0.79 6.86
N TYR A 171 16.22 1.60 5.87
CA TYR A 171 17.13 2.46 5.10
C TYR A 171 16.78 3.95 5.17
N LEU A 172 15.87 4.36 6.05
CA LEU A 172 15.45 5.77 6.16
C LEU A 172 16.65 6.70 6.37
N GLY A 173 17.51 6.41 7.35
CA GLY A 173 18.70 7.23 7.59
C GLY A 173 19.66 7.33 6.39
N ARG A 174 19.81 6.25 5.59
CA ARG A 174 20.58 6.33 4.35
C ARG A 174 19.89 7.18 3.29
N SER A 175 18.57 7.11 3.22
CA SER A 175 17.77 7.87 2.27
C SER A 175 17.77 9.36 2.60
N ASP A 176 17.66 9.73 3.87
CA ASP A 176 17.78 11.13 4.33
C ASP A 176 19.15 11.73 3.96
N VAL A 177 20.22 11.01 4.25
CA VAL A 177 21.59 11.47 3.92
C VAL A 177 21.79 11.57 2.40
N ALA A 178 21.13 10.73 1.61
CA ALA A 178 21.32 10.75 0.15
C ALA A 178 21.01 12.11 -0.45
N CYS A 179 19.92 12.77 -0.04
CA CYS A 179 19.54 14.08 -0.54
C CYS A 179 20.42 15.23 -0.03
N THR A 180 21.17 15.04 1.07
CA THR A 180 22.13 16.06 1.55
C THR A 180 23.43 16.07 0.74
N ILE A 181 23.80 14.97 0.10
CA ILE A 181 25.07 14.80 -0.64
C ILE A 181 24.87 14.75 -2.16
N ARG A 182 23.63 14.65 -2.61
CA ARG A 182 23.28 14.64 -4.03
C ARG A 182 22.95 16.05 -4.51
N ARG A 183 22.77 16.21 -5.84
CA ARG A 183 22.29 17.47 -6.38
C ARG A 183 20.83 17.67 -6.02
N ALA A 184 20.40 18.91 -5.87
CA ALA A 184 19.00 19.23 -5.60
C ALA A 184 18.05 18.69 -6.69
N GLU A 185 18.52 18.56 -7.94
CA GLU A 185 17.75 18.01 -9.06
C GLU A 185 17.50 16.49 -8.96
N ASP A 186 18.26 15.79 -8.11
CA ASP A 186 18.10 14.34 -7.88
C ASP A 186 17.05 14.02 -6.79
N CYS A 187 16.53 15.04 -6.08
CA CYS A 187 15.56 14.89 -4.99
C CYS A 187 14.53 16.02 -5.06
N ALA A 188 13.31 15.70 -5.45
CA ALA A 188 12.22 16.69 -5.51
C ALA A 188 11.46 16.82 -4.18
N ASN A 189 11.69 15.91 -3.22
CA ASN A 189 11.05 15.91 -1.90
C ASN A 189 11.41 17.17 -1.10
N GLN A 190 10.41 17.69 -0.37
CA GLN A 190 10.53 18.90 0.44
C GLN A 190 10.79 18.63 1.92
N ARG A 191 10.66 17.37 2.35
CA ARG A 191 10.83 16.92 3.73
C ARG A 191 11.87 15.80 3.80
N ASP A 192 12.40 15.52 4.99
CA ASP A 192 13.19 14.32 5.22
C ASP A 192 12.34 13.06 4.97
N VAL A 193 12.97 12.01 4.44
CA VAL A 193 12.25 10.78 4.04
C VAL A 193 11.46 10.18 5.21
N ARG A 194 12.00 10.27 6.42
CA ARG A 194 11.35 9.81 7.66
C ARG A 194 10.04 10.53 7.95
N GLU A 195 9.92 11.80 7.61
CA GLU A 195 8.73 12.59 7.92
C GLU A 195 7.49 12.11 7.18
N TYR A 196 7.64 11.55 5.96
CA TYR A 196 6.51 10.95 5.22
C TYR A 196 5.94 9.72 5.93
N PHE A 197 6.75 9.04 6.75
CA PHE A 197 6.31 7.93 7.59
C PHE A 197 5.67 8.36 8.91
N THR A 198 5.43 9.64 9.12
CA THR A 198 4.71 10.14 10.30
C THR A 198 3.26 10.50 10.02
N ASP A 199 2.90 10.69 8.75
CA ASP A 199 1.56 11.17 8.34
C ASP A 199 0.99 10.50 7.09
N GLN A 200 1.80 10.30 6.02
CA GLN A 200 1.30 9.88 4.70
C GLN A 200 1.52 8.40 4.41
N ILE A 201 2.63 7.80 4.88
CA ILE A 201 2.96 6.41 4.60
C ILE A 201 2.64 5.53 5.79
N PHE A 202 1.75 4.58 5.57
CA PHE A 202 1.44 3.48 6.47
C PHE A 202 2.07 2.20 5.92
N VAL A 203 2.39 1.28 6.80
CA VAL A 203 2.99 -0.01 6.45
C VAL A 203 2.26 -1.14 7.15
N ASP A 204 2.20 -2.30 6.52
CA ASP A 204 1.59 -3.45 7.19
C ASP A 204 2.55 -4.13 8.19
N SER A 205 2.00 -5.03 9.00
CA SER A 205 2.72 -5.74 10.06
C SER A 205 3.41 -7.05 9.58
N MET A 206 3.59 -7.25 8.27
CA MET A 206 4.11 -8.50 7.70
C MET A 206 5.64 -8.61 7.82
N VAL A 207 6.16 -8.60 9.05
CA VAL A 207 7.60 -8.68 9.36
C VAL A 207 8.03 -9.96 10.10
N PHE A 208 7.10 -10.80 10.52
CA PHE A 208 7.25 -12.16 11.03
C PHE A 208 8.21 -12.37 12.23
N SER A 209 8.61 -11.31 12.92
CA SER A 209 9.39 -11.40 14.17
C SER A 209 9.11 -10.22 15.08
N ASP A 210 9.23 -10.41 16.40
CA ASP A 210 9.06 -9.34 17.39
C ASP A 210 10.12 -8.22 17.21
N GLU A 211 11.38 -8.58 16.90
CA GLU A 211 12.43 -7.59 16.61
C GLU A 211 12.17 -6.82 15.32
N GLY A 212 11.63 -7.50 14.27
CA GLY A 212 11.19 -6.83 13.05
C GLY A 212 10.07 -5.83 13.33
N LEU A 213 9.09 -6.21 14.13
CA LEU A 213 8.00 -5.32 14.53
C LEU A 213 8.50 -4.15 15.39
N ARG A 214 9.38 -4.42 16.36
CA ARG A 214 10.00 -3.39 17.20
C ARG A 214 10.75 -2.35 16.34
N HIS A 215 11.55 -2.83 15.39
CA HIS A 215 12.29 -1.96 14.46
C HIS A 215 11.32 -1.15 13.60
N LEU A 216 10.34 -1.80 12.97
CA LEU A 216 9.35 -1.14 12.12
C LEU A 216 8.64 0.00 12.86
N VAL A 217 8.15 -0.28 14.07
CA VAL A 217 7.46 0.72 14.90
C VAL A 217 8.41 1.86 15.33
N ALA A 218 9.68 1.56 15.63
CA ALA A 218 10.67 2.58 15.97
C ALA A 218 10.99 3.52 14.81
N GLU A 219 10.93 3.02 13.57
CA GLU A 219 11.22 3.80 12.37
C GLU A 219 9.99 4.59 11.85
N THR A 220 8.76 4.10 12.09
CA THR A 220 7.54 4.67 11.52
C THR A 220 6.56 5.23 12.53
N SER A 221 6.43 4.68 13.69
CA SER A 221 5.50 4.89 14.79
C SER A 221 4.34 3.88 14.82
N PRO A 222 3.74 3.59 15.99
CA PRO A 222 2.60 2.68 16.08
C PRO A 222 1.35 3.14 15.32
N SER A 223 1.21 4.45 15.11
CA SER A 223 0.07 5.03 14.37
C SER A 223 0.15 4.80 12.86
N GLN A 224 1.32 4.48 12.33
CA GLN A 224 1.58 4.25 10.91
C GLN A 224 1.71 2.75 10.56
N VAL A 225 1.59 1.86 11.54
CA VAL A 225 1.58 0.41 11.30
C VAL A 225 0.14 -0.10 11.34
N VAL A 226 -0.24 -0.89 10.33
CA VAL A 226 -1.56 -1.53 10.22
C VAL A 226 -1.42 -3.04 10.18
N TYR A 227 -2.42 -3.77 10.66
CA TYR A 227 -2.43 -5.22 10.53
C TYR A 227 -2.66 -5.63 9.07
N GLY A 228 -1.77 -6.46 8.53
CA GLY A 228 -1.89 -7.09 7.23
C GLY A 228 -1.84 -8.61 7.35
N SER A 229 -2.55 -9.34 6.50
CA SER A 229 -2.65 -10.81 6.53
C SER A 229 -2.14 -11.50 5.27
N ASP A 230 -2.03 -10.79 4.17
CA ASP A 230 -1.65 -11.31 2.85
C ASP A 230 -2.46 -12.57 2.43
N ILE A 231 -3.73 -12.65 2.87
CA ILE A 231 -4.65 -13.73 2.46
C ILE A 231 -4.99 -13.52 0.96
N PRO A 232 -4.97 -14.59 0.12
CA PRO A 232 -5.03 -16.02 0.48
C PRO A 232 -3.67 -16.75 0.54
N TYR A 233 -2.57 -16.05 0.52
CA TYR A 233 -1.26 -16.67 0.61
C TYR A 233 -1.02 -17.31 2.00
N ASN A 234 -0.30 -18.42 2.05
CA ASN A 234 -0.14 -19.24 3.27
C ASN A 234 0.96 -18.71 4.22
N TRP A 235 1.05 -17.42 4.38
CA TRP A 235 1.91 -16.82 5.39
C TRP A 235 1.30 -17.02 6.78
N PRO A 236 2.11 -17.24 7.83
CA PRO A 236 1.63 -17.21 9.21
C PRO A 236 1.07 -15.81 9.50
N ASP A 237 0.01 -15.74 10.28
CA ASP A 237 -0.49 -14.45 10.69
C ASP A 237 0.41 -13.82 11.79
N THR A 238 0.35 -12.50 11.92
CA THR A 238 1.20 -11.73 12.83
C THR A 238 0.48 -11.25 14.08
N ILE A 239 -0.75 -11.72 14.34
CA ILE A 239 -1.57 -11.28 15.48
C ILE A 239 -0.84 -11.53 16.80
N ASP A 240 -0.32 -12.74 17.01
CA ASP A 240 0.35 -13.09 18.26
C ASP A 240 1.66 -12.30 18.44
N ILE A 241 2.38 -12.03 17.35
CA ILE A 241 3.59 -11.19 17.38
C ILE A 241 3.25 -9.78 17.90
N ILE A 242 2.13 -9.21 17.47
CA ILE A 242 1.68 -7.89 17.94
C ILE A 242 1.14 -7.98 19.37
N ALA A 243 0.26 -8.96 19.64
CA ALA A 243 -0.43 -9.11 20.91
C ALA A 243 0.55 -9.37 22.07
N ASP A 244 1.57 -10.19 21.84
CA ASP A 244 2.52 -10.63 22.87
C ASP A 244 3.79 -9.76 22.92
N SER A 245 3.98 -8.82 21.98
CA SER A 245 5.18 -7.97 21.93
C SER A 245 5.40 -7.24 23.27
N PRO A 246 6.57 -7.36 23.90
CA PRO A 246 6.92 -6.63 25.11
C PRO A 246 7.28 -5.16 24.82
N HIS A 247 7.45 -4.79 23.56
CA HIS A 247 7.88 -3.46 23.12
C HIS A 247 6.72 -2.50 22.83
N LEU A 248 5.49 -3.02 22.80
CA LEU A 248 4.27 -2.24 22.50
C LEU A 248 3.41 -2.05 23.73
N SER A 249 2.92 -0.83 23.94
CA SER A 249 1.88 -0.58 24.93
C SER A 249 0.55 -1.23 24.52
N ALA A 250 -0.38 -1.39 25.47
CA ALA A 250 -1.72 -1.88 25.16
C ALA A 250 -2.48 -0.97 24.18
N ALA A 251 -2.17 0.32 24.14
CA ALA A 251 -2.75 1.26 23.19
C ALA A 251 -2.19 1.03 21.79
N ASP A 252 -0.86 0.84 21.67
CA ASP A 252 -0.21 0.58 20.39
C ASP A 252 -0.68 -0.73 19.74
N LYS A 253 -0.81 -1.79 20.57
CA LYS A 253 -1.35 -3.08 20.12
C LYS A 253 -2.75 -2.93 19.54
N ARG A 254 -3.65 -2.22 20.22
CA ARG A 254 -5.00 -1.95 19.72
C ARG A 254 -4.98 -1.11 18.44
N ALA A 255 -4.10 -0.12 18.36
CA ALA A 255 -3.96 0.72 17.17
C ALA A 255 -3.55 -0.11 15.94
N ILE A 256 -2.50 -0.93 16.08
CA ILE A 256 -1.94 -1.75 15.00
C ILE A 256 -2.92 -2.86 14.59
N LEU A 257 -3.53 -3.59 15.55
CA LEU A 257 -4.44 -4.71 15.29
C LEU A 257 -5.74 -4.32 14.59
N GLY A 258 -6.16 -3.04 14.67
CA GLY A 258 -7.37 -2.61 13.98
C GLY A 258 -7.67 -1.12 14.06
N GLY A 259 -7.31 -0.44 15.15
CA GLY A 259 -7.70 0.96 15.39
C GLY A 259 -7.26 1.91 14.26
N ASN A 260 -6.07 1.72 13.69
CA ASN A 260 -5.57 2.52 12.58
C ASN A 260 -6.42 2.30 11.31
N LEU A 261 -6.73 1.04 10.97
CA LEU A 261 -7.56 0.70 9.80
C LEU A 261 -9.02 1.12 9.98
N VAL A 262 -9.58 0.97 11.19
CA VAL A 262 -10.94 1.44 11.51
C VAL A 262 -11.08 2.93 11.22
N ARG A 263 -10.12 3.73 11.64
CA ARG A 263 -10.09 5.18 11.38
C ARG A 263 -9.89 5.48 9.90
N MET A 264 -8.87 4.88 9.28
CA MET A 264 -8.47 5.13 7.88
C MET A 264 -9.58 4.73 6.88
N LEU A 265 -10.25 3.60 7.11
CA LEU A 265 -11.28 3.07 6.22
C LEU A 265 -12.69 3.50 6.63
N ALA A 266 -12.82 4.40 7.61
CA ALA A 266 -14.09 4.85 8.16
C ALA A 266 -15.05 3.69 8.49
N ILE A 267 -14.52 2.63 9.13
CA ILE A 267 -15.31 1.47 9.55
C ILE A 267 -16.09 1.85 10.81
N ASN A 268 -17.39 1.64 10.79
CA ASN A 268 -18.21 1.79 12.01
C ASN A 268 -17.92 0.60 12.92
N ALA A 269 -17.22 0.85 14.04
CA ALA A 269 -16.86 -0.15 15.04
C ALA A 269 -17.95 -0.29 16.11
#